data_f03fef8cb6bd9d48f79343eede7811c8
#
_entry.id   f03fef8cb6bd9d48f79343eede7811c8
#
_cell.length_a   1.000
_cell.length_b   1.000
_cell.length_c   1.000
_cell.angle_alpha   90.00
_cell.angle_beta   90.00
_cell.angle_gamma   90.00
#
_symmetry.space_group_name_H-M   'P 1'
#
loop_
_entity.id
_entity.type
_entity.pdbx_description
1 polymer ?
#
loop_
_entity_poly.entity_id
_entity_poly.type
_entity_poly.pdbx_seq_one_letter_code
_entity_poly.pdbx_strand_id
1 'polypeptide(L)'
;DQRKKILLICDDIRVHSGVATVAKEIVIHTSHHFNWVQMGGAIKHPDKGKVFDLSPEVDKQINIKDSYVRLYPQDGYGTPDILREIIKMEKPDAIMLFTDPRYFTWVFNMEQEIRKSIPITYLNIWDDYPAPMYNRPYYEACDLLMGISKQTVNINKLVLKGREKNRLFKYLPHGLNPEIYSPLDKKDKGLIEFQKSIFPKGKPKFTLFFNSRNIRRKQIPDSLLAYRAFLDSLPLEEALQCKFILHTELLTEAGTDLSVVHEYLFGEKYNDCVVFSTAKLTTQQLNYLYNSADAQILLTSNEGWGLSITEALLSGTPFIANVTGGMQDQMRFVDENGEWFTPSADVPSNHRGTYK
;
A
#
# COMPACT_ATOMS: atom_id res chain seq x y z
N ASP A 1 -25.75 -1.79 -21.55
CA ASP A 1 -24.96 -1.12 -20.53
C ASP A 1 -23.99 -0.14 -21.18
N GLN A 2 -24.04 1.14 -20.79
CA GLN A 2 -23.19 2.20 -21.36
C GLN A 2 -21.89 2.41 -20.58
N ARG A 3 -21.65 1.64 -19.50
CA ARG A 3 -20.44 1.78 -18.70
C ARG A 3 -19.20 1.34 -19.49
N LYS A 4 -18.15 2.17 -19.43
CA LYS A 4 -16.86 1.84 -20.03
C LYS A 4 -16.24 0.66 -19.32
N LYS A 5 -15.62 -0.23 -20.09
CA LYS A 5 -14.93 -1.41 -19.58
C LYS A 5 -13.43 -1.15 -19.44
N ILE A 6 -12.89 -1.39 -18.26
CA ILE A 6 -11.47 -1.22 -17.98
C ILE A 6 -10.83 -2.58 -17.71
N LEU A 7 -9.75 -2.88 -18.42
CA LEU A 7 -8.90 -4.03 -18.15
C LEU A 7 -7.77 -3.61 -17.21
N LEU A 8 -7.84 -4.08 -15.97
CA LEU A 8 -6.86 -3.82 -14.92
C LEU A 8 -5.82 -4.94 -14.89
N ILE A 9 -4.54 -4.58 -14.96
CA ILE A 9 -3.42 -5.53 -14.80
C ILE A 9 -2.64 -5.13 -13.56
N CYS A 10 -2.74 -5.93 -12.52
CA CYS A 10 -2.05 -5.75 -11.25
C CYS A 10 -2.09 -7.03 -10.41
N ASP A 11 -1.71 -6.93 -9.14
CA ASP A 11 -1.89 -8.01 -8.17
C ASP A 11 -3.36 -8.44 -8.12
N ASP A 12 -3.60 -9.75 -8.11
CA ASP A 12 -4.96 -10.30 -7.98
C ASP A 12 -5.65 -9.68 -6.76
N ILE A 13 -6.83 -9.08 -6.95
CA ILE A 13 -7.56 -8.36 -5.88
C ILE A 13 -7.94 -9.25 -4.70
N ARG A 14 -7.77 -10.57 -4.80
CA ARG A 14 -8.01 -11.53 -3.72
C ARG A 14 -6.78 -11.81 -2.86
N VAL A 15 -5.57 -11.40 -3.30
CA VAL A 15 -4.33 -11.63 -2.54
C VAL A 15 -4.08 -10.54 -1.50
N HIS A 16 -3.18 -10.83 -0.55
CA HIS A 16 -2.78 -9.88 0.49
C HIS A 16 -1.54 -9.09 0.06
N SER A 17 -1.77 -7.95 -0.56
CA SER A 17 -0.73 -6.94 -0.82
C SER A 17 -1.34 -5.55 -0.76
N GLY A 18 -0.50 -4.52 -0.61
CA GLY A 18 -0.97 -3.13 -0.64
C GLY A 18 -1.60 -2.78 -1.98
N VAL A 19 -1.02 -3.24 -3.08
CA VAL A 19 -1.56 -3.03 -4.44
C VAL A 19 -2.92 -3.73 -4.58
N ALA A 20 -3.02 -5.00 -4.19
CA ALA A 20 -4.28 -5.74 -4.27
C ALA A 20 -5.39 -5.10 -3.42
N THR A 21 -5.07 -4.63 -2.22
CA THR A 21 -6.02 -3.96 -1.34
C THR A 21 -6.58 -2.70 -1.99
N VAL A 22 -5.72 -1.83 -2.51
CA VAL A 22 -6.14 -0.59 -3.16
C VAL A 22 -6.88 -0.87 -4.47
N ALA A 23 -6.40 -1.81 -5.28
CA ALA A 23 -7.07 -2.23 -6.52
C ALA A 23 -8.48 -2.76 -6.23
N LYS A 24 -8.65 -3.55 -5.19
CA LYS A 24 -9.96 -4.06 -4.76
C LYS A 24 -10.92 -2.92 -4.39
N GLU A 25 -10.47 -1.94 -3.61
CA GLU A 25 -11.29 -0.78 -3.25
C GLU A 25 -11.69 0.04 -4.48
N ILE A 26 -10.76 0.26 -5.42
CA ILE A 26 -11.05 0.95 -6.69
C ILE A 26 -12.12 0.19 -7.48
N VAL A 27 -11.95 -1.11 -7.70
CA VAL A 27 -12.88 -1.93 -8.48
C VAL A 27 -14.27 -1.92 -7.85
N ILE A 28 -14.36 -2.23 -6.56
CA ILE A 28 -15.64 -2.34 -5.85
C ILE A 28 -16.38 -1.01 -5.88
N HIS A 29 -15.73 0.06 -5.43
CA HIS A 29 -16.39 1.36 -5.24
C HIS A 29 -16.60 2.17 -6.51
N THR A 30 -16.13 1.68 -7.66
CA THR A 30 -16.37 2.30 -8.98
C THR A 30 -17.17 1.40 -9.93
N SER A 31 -17.62 0.24 -9.48
CA SER A 31 -18.39 -0.71 -10.31
C SER A 31 -19.75 -0.18 -10.76
N HIS A 32 -20.27 0.89 -10.14
CA HIS A 32 -21.43 1.61 -10.62
C HIS A 32 -21.12 2.57 -11.79
N HIS A 33 -19.84 2.87 -12.04
CA HIS A 33 -19.38 3.71 -13.15
C HIS A 33 -18.71 2.93 -14.27
N PHE A 34 -18.02 1.82 -13.93
CA PHE A 34 -17.20 1.06 -14.85
C PHE A 34 -17.51 -0.43 -14.78
N ASN A 35 -17.36 -1.10 -15.92
CA ASN A 35 -17.23 -2.55 -15.98
C ASN A 35 -15.76 -2.90 -15.83
N TRP A 36 -15.44 -3.87 -14.97
CA TRP A 36 -14.07 -4.26 -14.66
C TRP A 36 -13.73 -5.65 -15.15
N VAL A 37 -12.57 -5.78 -15.77
CA VAL A 37 -11.91 -7.05 -16.08
C VAL A 37 -10.52 -6.97 -15.50
N GLN A 38 -10.09 -7.98 -14.74
CA GLN A 38 -8.74 -8.02 -14.20
C GLN A 38 -7.95 -9.20 -14.74
N MET A 39 -6.71 -8.93 -15.18
CA MET A 39 -5.64 -9.92 -15.22
C MET A 39 -4.92 -9.86 -13.88
N GLY A 40 -5.25 -10.78 -12.97
CA GLY A 40 -4.77 -10.79 -11.60
C GLY A 40 -3.53 -11.65 -11.42
N GLY A 41 -2.46 -11.04 -10.95
CA GLY A 41 -1.16 -11.68 -10.87
C GLY A 41 -0.42 -11.47 -9.56
N ALA A 42 0.87 -11.22 -9.65
CA ALA A 42 1.88 -11.06 -8.61
C ALA A 42 2.46 -12.36 -8.03
N ILE A 43 1.84 -13.49 -8.24
CA ILE A 43 2.26 -14.78 -7.69
C ILE A 43 2.27 -15.86 -8.78
N LYS A 44 2.84 -17.02 -8.48
CA LYS A 44 2.57 -18.23 -9.26
C LYS A 44 1.16 -18.69 -8.90
N HIS A 45 0.21 -18.46 -9.80
CA HIS A 45 -1.20 -18.49 -9.43
C HIS A 45 -1.79 -19.91 -9.52
N PRO A 46 -2.38 -20.46 -8.41
CA PRO A 46 -2.96 -21.80 -8.42
C PRO A 46 -4.21 -21.90 -9.33
N ASP A 47 -4.89 -20.79 -9.57
CA ASP A 47 -6.10 -20.71 -10.39
C ASP A 47 -5.85 -20.24 -11.83
N LYS A 48 -4.61 -20.26 -12.28
CA LYS A 48 -4.25 -19.88 -13.65
C LYS A 48 -5.10 -20.64 -14.68
N GLY A 49 -5.64 -19.92 -15.66
CA GLY A 49 -6.48 -20.46 -16.72
C GLY A 49 -7.97 -20.55 -16.36
N LYS A 50 -8.36 -20.27 -15.13
CA LYS A 50 -9.77 -20.13 -14.73
C LYS A 50 -10.27 -18.70 -14.98
N VAL A 51 -11.58 -18.53 -14.95
CA VAL A 51 -12.25 -17.23 -15.00
C VAL A 51 -13.25 -17.16 -13.84
N PHE A 52 -13.20 -16.09 -13.08
CA PHE A 52 -14.11 -15.87 -11.95
C PHE A 52 -15.04 -14.67 -12.22
N ASP A 53 -16.32 -14.88 -11.97
CA ASP A 53 -17.31 -13.82 -11.92
C ASP A 53 -17.45 -13.32 -10.49
N LEU A 54 -16.94 -12.15 -10.20
CA LEU A 54 -17.03 -11.52 -8.89
C LEU A 54 -18.20 -10.53 -8.78
N SER A 55 -19.00 -10.39 -9.84
CA SER A 55 -20.13 -9.45 -9.87
C SER A 55 -21.12 -9.68 -8.73
N PRO A 56 -21.56 -10.91 -8.40
CA PRO A 56 -22.54 -11.11 -7.32
C PRO A 56 -22.04 -10.65 -5.94
N GLU A 57 -20.73 -10.81 -5.68
CA GLU A 57 -20.13 -10.38 -4.42
C GLU A 57 -20.03 -8.85 -4.34
N VAL A 58 -19.65 -8.22 -5.44
CA VAL A 58 -19.57 -6.76 -5.57
C VAL A 58 -20.97 -6.15 -5.45
N ASP A 59 -21.96 -6.71 -6.14
CA ASP A 59 -23.35 -6.26 -6.08
C ASP A 59 -23.89 -6.25 -4.64
N LYS A 60 -23.59 -7.30 -3.90
CA LYS A 60 -23.99 -7.42 -2.49
C LYS A 60 -23.27 -6.37 -1.64
N GLN A 61 -21.99 -6.13 -1.89
CA GLN A 61 -21.17 -5.26 -1.05
C GLN A 61 -21.54 -3.80 -1.18
N ILE A 62 -21.85 -3.33 -2.40
CA ILE A 62 -22.18 -1.91 -2.66
C ILE A 62 -23.66 -1.69 -2.99
N ASN A 63 -24.50 -2.71 -2.81
CA ASN A 63 -25.95 -2.66 -3.02
C ASN A 63 -26.36 -2.20 -4.42
N ILE A 64 -25.77 -2.79 -5.45
CA ILE A 64 -26.20 -2.65 -6.86
C ILE A 64 -26.59 -4.03 -7.41
N LYS A 65 -27.06 -4.12 -8.66
CA LYS A 65 -27.56 -5.38 -9.23
C LYS A 65 -26.97 -5.74 -10.57
N ASP A 66 -26.11 -4.92 -11.11
CA ASP A 66 -25.69 -5.02 -12.51
C ASP A 66 -24.21 -4.73 -12.70
N SER A 67 -23.37 -4.95 -11.68
CA SER A 67 -21.94 -4.84 -11.83
C SER A 67 -21.40 -5.88 -12.82
N TYR A 68 -20.29 -5.57 -13.44
CA TYR A 68 -19.54 -6.50 -14.27
C TYR A 68 -18.10 -6.53 -13.79
N VAL A 69 -17.72 -7.62 -13.10
CA VAL A 69 -16.38 -7.80 -12.57
C VAL A 69 -15.93 -9.22 -12.89
N ARG A 70 -14.97 -9.35 -13.81
CA ARG A 70 -14.36 -10.63 -14.23
C ARG A 70 -12.89 -10.66 -13.86
N LEU A 71 -12.45 -11.79 -13.32
CA LEU A 71 -11.07 -12.02 -12.92
C LEU A 71 -10.48 -13.18 -13.70
N TYR A 72 -9.34 -12.93 -14.33
CA TYR A 72 -8.50 -13.88 -15.04
C TYR A 72 -7.16 -14.03 -14.29
N PRO A 73 -7.01 -15.03 -13.40
CA PRO A 73 -5.77 -15.25 -12.67
C PRO A 73 -4.61 -15.61 -13.62
N GLN A 74 -3.44 -15.01 -13.37
CA GLN A 74 -2.24 -15.19 -14.19
C GLN A 74 -1.00 -15.44 -13.33
N ASP A 75 -0.02 -16.17 -13.89
CA ASP A 75 1.32 -16.19 -13.34
C ASP A 75 2.03 -14.86 -13.62
N GLY A 76 2.75 -14.35 -12.64
CA GLY A 76 3.34 -13.02 -12.74
C GLY A 76 2.26 -11.98 -13.04
N TYR A 77 2.31 -11.34 -14.21
CA TYR A 77 1.30 -10.38 -14.66
C TYR A 77 0.72 -10.71 -16.03
N GLY A 78 0.94 -11.92 -16.51
CA GLY A 78 0.47 -12.41 -17.79
C GLY A 78 1.50 -12.35 -18.92
N THR A 79 1.04 -12.56 -20.15
CA THR A 79 1.86 -12.60 -21.35
C THR A 79 1.17 -11.86 -22.51
N PRO A 80 1.91 -11.48 -23.58
CA PRO A 80 1.32 -10.83 -24.76
C PRO A 80 0.15 -11.60 -25.37
N ASP A 81 0.27 -12.91 -25.52
CA ASP A 81 -0.77 -13.73 -26.18
C ASP A 81 -2.05 -13.80 -25.34
N ILE A 82 -1.91 -13.96 -24.03
CA ILE A 82 -3.06 -13.93 -23.09
C ILE A 82 -3.74 -12.57 -23.12
N LEU A 83 -2.97 -11.48 -23.14
CA LEU A 83 -3.53 -10.13 -23.23
C LEU A 83 -4.34 -9.95 -24.52
N ARG A 84 -3.82 -10.40 -25.67
CA ARG A 84 -4.52 -10.34 -26.95
C ARG A 84 -5.84 -11.12 -26.91
N GLU A 85 -5.85 -12.31 -26.34
CA GLU A 85 -7.06 -13.11 -26.18
C GLU A 85 -8.11 -12.41 -25.28
N ILE A 86 -7.70 -11.86 -24.15
CA ILE A 86 -8.61 -11.16 -23.25
C ILE A 86 -9.15 -9.88 -23.90
N ILE A 87 -8.32 -9.12 -24.61
CA ILE A 87 -8.77 -7.94 -25.37
C ILE A 87 -9.82 -8.36 -26.42
N LYS A 88 -9.62 -9.46 -27.12
CA LYS A 88 -10.55 -9.97 -28.13
C LYS A 88 -11.88 -10.38 -27.53
N MET A 89 -11.85 -11.08 -26.38
CA MET A 89 -13.06 -11.54 -25.70
C MET A 89 -13.82 -10.43 -24.99
N GLU A 90 -13.10 -9.61 -24.24
CA GLU A 90 -13.71 -8.63 -23.32
C GLU A 90 -13.91 -7.25 -23.95
N LYS A 91 -13.18 -6.93 -25.00
CA LYS A 91 -13.24 -5.64 -25.73
C LYS A 91 -13.20 -4.43 -24.79
N PRO A 92 -12.14 -4.28 -23.98
CA PRO A 92 -12.03 -3.17 -23.04
C PRO A 92 -11.91 -1.82 -23.76
N ASP A 93 -12.43 -0.78 -23.14
CA ASP A 93 -12.30 0.61 -23.62
C ASP A 93 -10.95 1.24 -23.20
N ALA A 94 -10.33 0.73 -22.14
CA ALA A 94 -9.02 1.18 -21.65
C ALA A 94 -8.29 0.05 -20.93
N ILE A 95 -6.96 0.12 -20.89
CA ILE A 95 -6.12 -0.70 -20.04
C ILE A 95 -5.59 0.17 -18.90
N MET A 96 -5.65 -0.35 -17.67
CA MET A 96 -5.05 0.26 -16.49
C MET A 96 -4.01 -0.66 -15.90
N LEU A 97 -2.78 -0.17 -15.81
CA LEU A 97 -1.65 -0.85 -15.15
C LEU A 97 -1.49 -0.27 -13.75
N PHE A 98 -1.21 -1.12 -12.78
CA PHE A 98 -1.00 -0.68 -11.41
C PHE A 98 0.00 -1.60 -10.71
N THR A 99 1.17 -1.15 -10.44
CA THR A 99 2.30 -1.58 -9.63
C THR A 99 3.62 -1.06 -10.22
N ASP A 100 4.76 -1.66 -9.91
CA ASP A 100 6.08 -1.26 -10.41
C ASP A 100 6.14 -1.42 -11.95
N PRO A 101 6.63 -0.42 -12.69
CA PRO A 101 6.64 -0.46 -14.15
C PRO A 101 7.51 -1.59 -14.73
N ARG A 102 8.46 -2.11 -13.98
CA ARG A 102 9.32 -3.22 -14.42
C ARG A 102 8.54 -4.50 -14.73
N TYR A 103 7.40 -4.69 -14.09
CA TYR A 103 6.54 -5.84 -14.35
C TYR A 103 5.72 -5.73 -15.64
N PHE A 104 5.65 -4.54 -16.24
CA PHE A 104 4.85 -4.25 -17.42
C PHE A 104 5.67 -3.95 -18.68
N THR A 105 6.97 -4.23 -18.69
CA THR A 105 7.84 -3.98 -19.85
C THR A 105 7.29 -4.63 -21.11
N TRP A 106 6.73 -5.83 -20.98
CA TRP A 106 6.12 -6.56 -22.10
C TRP A 106 4.84 -5.87 -22.62
N VAL A 107 4.04 -5.23 -21.76
CA VAL A 107 2.87 -4.42 -22.18
C VAL A 107 3.35 -3.16 -22.90
N PHE A 108 4.33 -2.46 -22.34
CA PHE A 108 4.88 -1.25 -22.96
C PHE A 108 5.48 -1.54 -24.36
N ASN A 109 6.10 -2.71 -24.52
CA ASN A 109 6.59 -3.14 -25.84
C ASN A 109 5.48 -3.40 -26.87
N MET A 110 4.24 -3.61 -26.43
CA MET A 110 3.06 -3.77 -27.26
C MET A 110 2.31 -2.45 -27.52
N GLU A 111 2.80 -1.32 -27.04
CA GLU A 111 2.05 -0.06 -27.02
C GLU A 111 1.57 0.38 -28.40
N GLN A 112 2.38 0.18 -29.43
CA GLN A 112 2.00 0.56 -30.80
C GLN A 112 0.88 -0.31 -31.38
N GLU A 113 0.78 -1.56 -30.95
CA GLU A 113 -0.33 -2.45 -31.30
C GLU A 113 -1.60 -2.04 -30.54
N ILE A 114 -1.49 -1.87 -29.22
CA ILE A 114 -2.63 -1.64 -28.32
C ILE A 114 -3.23 -0.25 -28.54
N ARG A 115 -2.39 0.79 -28.56
CA ARG A 115 -2.82 2.19 -28.61
C ARG A 115 -3.44 2.63 -29.93
N LYS A 116 -3.47 1.76 -30.94
CA LYS A 116 -4.28 2.00 -32.14
C LYS A 116 -5.76 2.11 -31.84
N SER A 117 -6.23 1.44 -30.80
CA SER A 117 -7.67 1.35 -30.47
C SER A 117 -7.97 1.46 -28.96
N ILE A 118 -7.02 1.20 -28.09
CA ILE A 118 -7.22 1.14 -26.64
C ILE A 118 -6.14 2.00 -25.95
N PRO A 119 -6.51 3.05 -25.22
CA PRO A 119 -5.55 3.84 -24.44
C PRO A 119 -4.96 3.01 -23.29
N ILE A 120 -3.69 3.25 -23.01
CA ILE A 120 -2.98 2.68 -21.88
C ILE A 120 -2.91 3.73 -20.77
N THR A 121 -3.39 3.36 -19.59
CA THR A 121 -3.31 4.18 -18.37
C THR A 121 -2.43 3.48 -17.34
N TYR A 122 -1.70 4.24 -16.57
CA TYR A 122 -0.80 3.70 -15.56
C TYR A 122 -0.94 4.44 -14.24
N LEU A 123 -1.31 3.73 -13.19
CA LEU A 123 -1.25 4.20 -11.81
C LEU A 123 0.14 3.87 -11.25
N ASN A 124 1.00 4.88 -11.26
CA ASN A 124 2.39 4.76 -10.85
C ASN A 124 2.52 4.85 -9.33
N ILE A 125 3.39 4.02 -8.78
CA ILE A 125 3.70 3.92 -7.34
C ILE A 125 5.11 4.38 -6.99
N TRP A 126 5.87 4.95 -7.94
CA TRP A 126 7.26 5.33 -7.72
C TRP A 126 7.39 6.33 -6.56
N ASP A 127 8.30 6.06 -5.65
CA ASP A 127 8.29 6.66 -4.32
C ASP A 127 9.58 7.38 -3.94
N ASP A 128 10.53 7.55 -4.87
CA ASP A 128 11.84 8.08 -4.53
C ASP A 128 12.44 8.97 -5.64
N TYR A 129 13.37 9.81 -5.23
CA TYR A 129 14.22 10.65 -6.07
C TYR A 129 15.67 10.11 -6.06
N PRO A 130 16.47 10.42 -7.10
CA PRO A 130 16.17 11.23 -8.28
C PRO A 130 15.11 10.60 -9.21
N ALA A 131 14.45 11.44 -10.01
CA ALA A 131 13.44 10.95 -10.96
C ALA A 131 14.02 9.85 -11.86
N PRO A 132 13.31 8.72 -12.02
CA PRO A 132 13.82 7.53 -12.71
C PRO A 132 13.80 7.72 -14.22
N MET A 133 14.74 8.48 -14.76
CA MET A 133 14.80 8.83 -16.19
C MET A 133 14.89 7.58 -17.10
N TYR A 134 15.39 6.47 -16.58
CA TYR A 134 15.42 5.19 -17.28
C TYR A 134 14.02 4.56 -17.49
N ASN A 135 13.00 5.03 -16.77
CA ASN A 135 11.61 4.61 -16.98
C ASN A 135 10.90 5.42 -18.08
N ARG A 136 11.56 6.42 -18.68
CA ARG A 136 10.95 7.27 -19.71
C ARG A 136 10.26 6.49 -20.82
N PRO A 137 10.86 5.45 -21.44
CA PRO A 137 10.20 4.69 -22.49
C PRO A 137 8.87 4.04 -22.03
N TYR A 138 8.79 3.66 -20.76
CA TYR A 138 7.57 3.07 -20.18
C TYR A 138 6.48 4.12 -20.03
N TYR A 139 6.82 5.28 -19.50
CA TYR A 139 5.85 6.37 -19.30
C TYR A 139 5.40 6.96 -20.64
N GLU A 140 6.27 7.01 -21.63
CA GLU A 140 5.92 7.43 -23.00
C GLU A 140 4.89 6.50 -23.66
N ALA A 141 4.84 5.23 -23.27
CA ALA A 141 3.86 4.26 -23.76
C ALA A 141 2.44 4.48 -23.19
N CYS A 142 2.25 5.41 -22.27
CA CYS A 142 0.98 5.65 -21.60
C CYS A 142 0.31 6.94 -22.12
N ASP A 143 -1.02 6.92 -22.20
CA ASP A 143 -1.86 8.07 -22.54
C ASP A 143 -2.26 8.86 -21.29
N LEU A 144 -2.44 8.18 -20.16
CA LEU A 144 -2.73 8.74 -18.85
C LEU A 144 -1.75 8.17 -17.82
N LEU A 145 -1.05 9.05 -17.11
CA LEU A 145 -0.21 8.73 -15.98
C LEU A 145 -0.85 9.27 -14.71
N MET A 146 -1.24 8.37 -13.84
CA MET A 146 -1.74 8.70 -12.53
C MET A 146 -0.64 8.46 -11.49
N GLY A 147 -0.57 9.32 -10.49
CA GLY A 147 0.32 9.14 -9.36
C GLY A 147 -0.46 8.90 -8.09
N ILE A 148 -0.02 7.92 -7.29
CA ILE A 148 -0.63 7.63 -5.99
C ILE A 148 -0.41 8.72 -4.95
N SER A 149 0.58 9.58 -5.19
CA SER A 149 0.87 10.76 -4.38
C SER A 149 1.18 11.96 -5.26
N LYS A 150 1.14 13.15 -4.70
CA LYS A 150 1.59 14.36 -5.40
C LYS A 150 3.06 14.28 -5.80
N GLN A 151 3.89 13.63 -4.98
CA GLN A 151 5.28 13.33 -5.32
C GLN A 151 5.38 12.45 -6.57
N THR A 152 4.58 11.39 -6.66
CA THR A 152 4.59 10.50 -7.84
C THR A 152 4.10 11.22 -9.10
N VAL A 153 3.10 12.10 -8.99
CA VAL A 153 2.68 12.95 -10.12
C VAL A 153 3.82 13.84 -10.58
N ASN A 154 4.56 14.45 -9.65
CA ASN A 154 5.73 15.28 -9.96
C ASN A 154 6.82 14.44 -10.66
N ILE A 155 7.10 13.24 -10.17
CA ILE A 155 8.06 12.30 -10.79
C ILE A 155 7.65 11.98 -12.22
N ASN A 156 6.37 11.66 -12.47
CA ASN A 156 5.85 11.41 -13.82
C ASN A 156 6.14 12.58 -14.77
N LYS A 157 5.89 13.82 -14.31
CA LYS A 157 6.13 15.03 -15.08
C LYS A 157 7.63 15.28 -15.33
N LEU A 158 8.48 15.04 -14.32
CA LEU A 158 9.93 15.20 -14.46
C LEU A 158 10.51 14.19 -15.46
N VAL A 159 10.10 12.94 -15.41
CA VAL A 159 10.55 11.88 -16.33
C VAL A 159 10.15 12.21 -17.78
N LEU A 160 8.96 12.78 -17.97
CA LEU A 160 8.42 13.11 -19.30
C LEU A 160 8.63 14.57 -19.71
N LYS A 161 9.47 15.33 -18.99
CA LYS A 161 9.74 16.73 -19.36
C LYS A 161 10.13 16.87 -20.84
N GLY A 162 9.37 17.69 -21.56
CA GLY A 162 9.50 17.88 -23.01
C GLY A 162 8.80 16.80 -23.86
N ARG A 163 8.07 15.87 -23.25
CA ARG A 163 7.34 14.77 -23.91
C ARG A 163 5.89 14.67 -23.45
N GLU A 164 5.34 15.76 -22.87
CA GLU A 164 4.01 15.81 -22.27
C GLU A 164 2.88 15.82 -23.32
N LYS A 165 3.19 16.14 -24.56
CA LYS A 165 2.19 16.27 -25.64
C LYS A 165 1.31 15.03 -25.75
N ASN A 166 0.00 15.25 -25.76
CA ASN A 166 -1.04 14.22 -25.83
C ASN A 166 -1.06 13.24 -24.64
N ARG A 167 -0.53 13.63 -23.48
CA ARG A 167 -0.58 12.83 -22.27
C ARG A 167 -1.27 13.58 -21.14
N LEU A 168 -1.99 12.83 -20.32
CA LEU A 168 -2.67 13.36 -19.14
C LEU A 168 -1.92 12.92 -17.89
N PHE A 169 -1.81 13.84 -16.93
CA PHE A 169 -1.27 13.58 -15.59
C PHE A 169 -2.37 13.82 -14.56
N LYS A 170 -2.60 12.83 -13.70
CA LYS A 170 -3.64 12.91 -12.68
C LYS A 170 -3.13 12.41 -11.34
N TYR A 171 -3.76 12.87 -10.29
CA TYR A 171 -3.56 12.45 -8.93
C TYR A 171 -4.66 11.48 -8.53
N LEU A 172 -4.29 10.27 -8.12
CA LEU A 172 -5.23 9.26 -7.62
C LEU A 172 -4.66 8.66 -6.32
N PRO A 173 -4.90 9.30 -5.18
CA PRO A 173 -4.39 8.84 -3.90
C PRO A 173 -5.00 7.50 -3.49
N HIS A 174 -4.27 6.78 -2.64
CA HIS A 174 -4.82 5.60 -1.99
C HIS A 174 -5.89 5.98 -0.97
N GLY A 175 -6.78 5.04 -0.71
CA GLY A 175 -7.78 5.12 0.33
C GLY A 175 -8.03 3.73 0.92
N LEU A 176 -8.55 3.69 2.13
CA LEU A 176 -9.00 2.48 2.80
C LEU A 176 -10.44 2.64 3.28
N ASN A 177 -11.12 1.51 3.45
CA ASN A 177 -12.48 1.50 3.93
C ASN A 177 -12.51 1.81 5.44
N PRO A 178 -13.16 2.92 5.88
CA PRO A 178 -13.26 3.30 7.28
C PRO A 178 -14.15 2.35 8.11
N GLU A 179 -14.92 1.49 7.48
CA GLU A 179 -15.70 0.45 8.19
C GLU A 179 -14.81 -0.69 8.68
N ILE A 180 -13.65 -0.91 8.04
CA ILE A 180 -12.69 -1.95 8.41
C ILE A 180 -11.76 -1.46 9.53
N TYR A 181 -11.21 -0.25 9.37
CA TYR A 181 -10.32 0.36 10.35
C TYR A 181 -11.04 1.53 11.01
N SER A 182 -11.27 1.42 12.29
CA SER A 182 -12.00 2.41 13.09
C SER A 182 -11.60 2.35 14.55
N PRO A 183 -11.76 3.45 15.30
CA PRO A 183 -11.66 3.42 16.75
C PRO A 183 -12.73 2.51 17.33
N LEU A 184 -12.35 1.67 18.29
CA LEU A 184 -13.24 0.76 18.99
C LEU A 184 -13.48 1.21 20.44
N ASP A 185 -14.68 0.94 20.94
CA ASP A 185 -14.96 1.14 22.36
C ASP A 185 -14.07 0.21 23.19
N LYS A 186 -13.51 0.73 24.28
CA LYS A 186 -12.69 -0.05 25.23
C LYS A 186 -13.44 -1.24 25.85
N LYS A 187 -14.78 -1.24 25.77
CA LYS A 187 -15.66 -2.33 26.21
C LYS A 187 -16.02 -3.31 25.10
N ASP A 188 -15.49 -3.11 23.87
CA ASP A 188 -15.71 -4.06 22.77
C ASP A 188 -15.23 -5.45 23.17
N LYS A 189 -16.14 -6.43 23.10
CA LYS A 189 -15.86 -7.80 23.57
C LYS A 189 -14.76 -8.48 22.74
N GLY A 190 -14.77 -8.29 21.41
CA GLY A 190 -13.78 -8.87 20.52
C GLY A 190 -12.39 -8.28 20.79
N LEU A 191 -12.30 -6.96 20.99
CA LEU A 191 -11.06 -6.28 21.36
C LEU A 191 -10.52 -6.82 22.70
N ILE A 192 -11.38 -6.95 23.72
CA ILE A 192 -10.99 -7.46 25.04
C ILE A 192 -10.47 -8.90 24.94
N GLU A 193 -11.16 -9.77 24.21
CA GLU A 193 -10.73 -11.16 24.00
C GLU A 193 -9.41 -11.23 23.25
N PHE A 194 -9.27 -10.43 22.21
CA PHE A 194 -8.02 -10.34 21.46
C PHE A 194 -6.86 -9.84 22.33
N GLN A 195 -7.07 -8.79 23.12
CA GLN A 195 -6.05 -8.29 24.04
C GLN A 195 -5.64 -9.32 25.09
N LYS A 196 -6.57 -10.11 25.62
CA LYS A 196 -6.24 -11.22 26.54
C LYS A 196 -5.37 -12.28 25.85
N SER A 197 -5.59 -12.54 24.57
CA SER A 197 -4.80 -13.53 23.82
C SER A 197 -3.36 -13.05 23.56
N ILE A 198 -3.15 -11.78 23.29
CA ILE A 198 -1.81 -11.22 23.01
C ILE A 198 -1.07 -10.75 24.25
N PHE A 199 -1.78 -10.47 25.35
CA PHE A 199 -1.24 -10.02 26.62
C PHE A 199 -1.68 -10.93 27.78
N PRO A 200 -1.21 -12.18 27.83
CA PRO A 200 -1.67 -13.14 28.84
C PRO A 200 -1.32 -12.75 30.28
N LYS A 201 -0.33 -11.87 30.46
CA LYS A 201 0.06 -11.31 31.78
C LYS A 201 -0.64 -9.98 32.09
N GLY A 202 -1.63 -9.56 31.29
CA GLY A 202 -2.32 -8.28 31.42
C GLY A 202 -1.81 -7.23 30.44
N LYS A 203 -2.58 -6.15 30.28
CA LYS A 203 -2.24 -5.06 29.35
C LYS A 203 -0.92 -4.39 29.75
N PRO A 204 0.03 -4.22 28.80
CA PRO A 204 1.27 -3.49 29.07
C PRO A 204 1.02 -2.03 29.49
N LYS A 205 1.99 -1.45 30.18
CA LYS A 205 1.97 -0.01 30.52
C LYS A 205 2.06 0.86 29.27
N PHE A 206 2.84 0.42 28.29
CA PHE A 206 2.99 1.05 26.98
C PHE A 206 3.16 -0.02 25.90
N THR A 207 2.44 0.15 24.79
CA THR A 207 2.50 -0.74 23.63
C THR A 207 2.85 0.07 22.38
N LEU A 208 4.04 -0.18 21.83
CA LEU A 208 4.44 0.31 20.52
C LEU A 208 4.07 -0.74 19.45
N PHE A 209 3.66 -0.30 18.28
CA PHE A 209 3.25 -1.18 17.18
C PHE A 209 3.96 -0.83 15.88
N PHE A 210 4.35 -1.86 15.14
CA PHE A 210 4.86 -1.77 13.78
C PHE A 210 4.12 -2.77 12.89
N ASN A 211 3.68 -2.32 11.72
CA ASN A 211 2.98 -3.15 10.75
C ASN A 211 3.49 -2.87 9.33
N SER A 212 4.37 -3.73 8.84
CA SER A 212 4.84 -3.71 7.45
C SER A 212 5.61 -4.98 7.14
N ARG A 213 5.89 -5.20 5.84
CA ARG A 213 6.81 -6.24 5.41
C ARG A 213 8.23 -5.94 5.87
N ASN A 214 9.00 -7.00 6.09
CA ASN A 214 10.42 -6.88 6.38
C ASN A 214 11.20 -6.63 5.09
N ILE A 215 11.38 -5.35 4.75
CA ILE A 215 12.23 -4.88 3.66
C ILE A 215 13.12 -3.74 4.15
N ARG A 216 14.35 -3.65 3.64
CA ARG A 216 15.39 -2.76 4.18
C ARG A 216 14.96 -1.31 4.32
N ARG A 217 14.24 -0.76 3.33
CA ARG A 217 13.77 0.63 3.37
C ARG A 217 12.86 0.96 4.55
N LYS A 218 12.24 -0.05 5.18
CA LYS A 218 11.36 0.15 6.35
C LYS A 218 12.14 0.42 7.64
N GLN A 219 13.46 0.26 7.63
CA GLN A 219 14.33 0.64 8.74
C GLN A 219 13.90 0.00 10.08
N ILE A 220 13.53 -1.28 10.06
CA ILE A 220 13.06 -1.98 11.27
C ILE A 220 14.15 -2.05 12.35
N PRO A 221 15.44 -2.32 12.02
CA PRO A 221 16.50 -2.28 13.02
C PRO A 221 16.64 -0.94 13.72
N ASP A 222 16.45 0.19 13.02
CA ASP A 222 16.49 1.53 13.60
C ASP A 222 15.32 1.75 14.57
N SER A 223 14.13 1.24 14.22
CA SER A 223 12.96 1.27 15.11
C SER A 223 13.20 0.45 16.38
N LEU A 224 13.84 -0.71 16.26
CA LEU A 224 14.23 -1.55 17.41
C LEU A 224 15.30 -0.86 18.27
N LEU A 225 16.29 -0.23 17.66
CA LEU A 225 17.31 0.54 18.36
C LEU A 225 16.72 1.72 19.13
N ALA A 226 15.81 2.47 18.50
CA ALA A 226 15.10 3.55 19.14
C ALA A 226 14.26 3.07 20.34
N TYR A 227 13.58 1.94 20.18
CA TYR A 227 12.82 1.33 21.27
C TYR A 227 13.73 0.84 22.41
N ARG A 228 14.90 0.28 22.09
CA ARG A 228 15.90 -0.08 23.11
C ARG A 228 16.37 1.15 23.90
N ALA A 229 16.68 2.26 23.21
CA ALA A 229 17.05 3.50 23.87
C ALA A 229 15.93 4.04 24.77
N PHE A 230 14.68 3.91 24.33
CA PHE A 230 13.51 4.26 25.16
C PHE A 230 13.43 3.40 26.44
N LEU A 231 13.59 2.08 26.34
CA LEU A 231 13.59 1.20 27.50
C LEU A 231 14.71 1.54 28.49
N ASP A 232 15.91 1.86 27.99
CA ASP A 232 17.05 2.23 28.82
C ASP A 232 16.86 3.59 29.53
N SER A 233 15.97 4.44 29.03
CA SER A 233 15.62 5.71 29.67
C SER A 233 14.63 5.57 30.84
N LEU A 234 14.05 4.40 31.05
CA LEU A 234 13.06 4.11 32.09
C LEU A 234 13.68 3.34 33.24
N PRO A 235 13.09 3.45 34.48
CA PRO A 235 13.36 2.47 35.53
C PRO A 235 13.07 1.05 35.03
N LEU A 236 13.89 0.08 35.40
CA LEU A 236 13.80 -1.30 34.91
C LEU A 236 12.40 -1.90 35.07
N GLU A 237 11.78 -1.69 36.22
CA GLU A 237 10.42 -2.22 36.45
C GLU A 237 9.37 -1.65 35.51
N GLU A 238 9.52 -0.39 35.09
CA GLU A 238 8.64 0.23 34.10
C GLU A 238 8.96 -0.25 32.67
N ALA A 239 10.23 -0.35 32.33
CA ALA A 239 10.69 -0.86 31.04
C ALA A 239 10.15 -2.28 30.76
N LEU A 240 10.20 -3.16 31.75
CA LEU A 240 9.71 -4.54 31.65
C LEU A 240 8.19 -4.64 31.45
N GLN A 241 7.43 -3.59 31.70
CA GLN A 241 5.99 -3.49 31.48
C GLN A 241 5.65 -2.93 30.06
N CYS A 242 6.65 -2.57 29.26
CA CYS A 242 6.46 -2.08 27.89
C CYS A 242 6.54 -3.24 26.89
N LYS A 243 5.79 -3.12 25.79
CA LYS A 243 5.82 -4.09 24.66
C LYS A 243 5.97 -3.36 23.34
N PHE A 244 6.81 -3.90 22.47
CA PHE A 244 6.85 -3.52 21.05
C PHE A 244 6.39 -4.72 20.22
N ILE A 245 5.21 -4.59 19.60
CA ILE A 245 4.65 -5.63 18.74
C ILE A 245 5.00 -5.28 17.30
N LEU A 246 5.69 -6.19 16.62
CA LEU A 246 6.02 -6.07 15.20
C LEU A 246 5.26 -7.14 14.43
N HIS A 247 4.27 -6.70 13.65
CA HIS A 247 3.58 -7.57 12.69
C HIS A 247 4.35 -7.53 11.37
N THR A 248 5.25 -8.51 11.21
CA THR A 248 6.20 -8.60 10.09
C THR A 248 6.80 -10.00 10.01
N GLU A 249 7.48 -10.29 8.89
CA GLU A 249 8.29 -11.52 8.76
C GLU A 249 9.64 -11.35 9.47
N LEU A 250 10.13 -12.40 10.13
CA LEU A 250 11.42 -12.34 10.83
C LEU A 250 12.62 -12.25 9.86
N LEU A 251 12.51 -12.91 8.71
CA LEU A 251 13.54 -12.94 7.69
C LEU A 251 12.90 -12.95 6.31
N THR A 252 13.40 -12.07 5.43
CA THR A 252 13.08 -12.08 4.01
C THR A 252 14.33 -11.79 3.18
N GLU A 253 14.33 -12.16 1.92
CA GLU A 253 15.44 -11.90 1.01
C GLU A 253 15.78 -10.39 0.88
N ALA A 254 14.74 -9.56 0.88
CA ALA A 254 14.86 -8.10 0.76
C ALA A 254 14.97 -7.36 2.11
N GLY A 255 14.98 -8.11 3.23
CA GLY A 255 14.91 -7.56 4.58
C GLY A 255 16.19 -7.76 5.40
N THR A 256 16.00 -7.75 6.70
CA THR A 256 17.03 -7.98 7.70
C THR A 256 16.64 -9.19 8.55
N ASP A 257 17.61 -9.93 9.05
CA ASP A 257 17.37 -10.96 10.06
C ASP A 257 17.04 -10.31 11.41
N LEU A 258 15.75 -10.23 11.70
CA LEU A 258 15.25 -9.56 12.90
C LEU A 258 15.49 -10.38 14.17
N SER A 259 15.67 -11.69 14.06
CA SER A 259 16.01 -12.53 15.20
C SER A 259 17.40 -12.19 15.75
N VAL A 260 18.36 -12.00 14.86
CA VAL A 260 19.72 -11.59 15.23
C VAL A 260 19.74 -10.18 15.82
N VAL A 261 19.02 -9.24 15.21
CA VAL A 261 18.90 -7.87 15.72
C VAL A 261 18.25 -7.84 17.12
N HIS A 262 17.20 -8.64 17.31
CA HIS A 262 16.52 -8.78 18.58
C HIS A 262 17.44 -9.31 19.68
N GLU A 263 18.14 -10.41 19.41
CA GLU A 263 19.11 -11.00 20.35
C GLU A 263 20.20 -10.00 20.74
N TYR A 264 20.77 -9.30 19.75
CA TYR A 264 21.82 -8.30 19.99
C TYR A 264 21.36 -7.11 20.82
N LEU A 265 20.18 -6.54 20.52
CA LEU A 265 19.70 -5.33 21.16
C LEU A 265 19.02 -5.58 22.52
N PHE A 266 18.31 -6.67 22.66
CA PHE A 266 17.44 -6.90 23.83
C PHE A 266 17.98 -7.98 24.76
N GLY A 267 18.66 -9.01 24.22
CA GLY A 267 19.27 -10.09 24.98
C GLY A 267 18.36 -10.69 26.04
N GLU A 268 18.93 -11.08 27.18
CA GLU A 268 18.14 -11.59 28.30
C GLU A 268 17.37 -10.52 29.05
N LYS A 269 17.91 -9.29 29.11
CA LYS A 269 17.36 -8.21 29.94
C LYS A 269 15.96 -7.76 29.51
N TYR A 270 15.74 -7.61 28.19
CA TYR A 270 14.52 -7.07 27.61
C TYR A 270 13.86 -8.02 26.59
N ASN A 271 14.20 -9.30 26.64
CA ASN A 271 13.72 -10.28 25.67
C ASN A 271 12.20 -10.25 25.51
N ASP A 272 11.47 -10.20 26.62
CA ASP A 272 10.01 -10.21 26.63
C ASP A 272 9.38 -8.85 26.28
N CYS A 273 10.19 -7.80 26.08
CA CYS A 273 9.69 -6.48 25.72
C CYS A 273 9.39 -6.34 24.21
N VAL A 274 9.81 -7.29 23.39
CA VAL A 274 9.58 -7.32 21.95
C VAL A 274 8.79 -8.57 21.59
N VAL A 275 7.74 -8.40 20.78
CA VAL A 275 6.87 -9.49 20.34
C VAL A 275 6.75 -9.47 18.82
N PHE A 276 7.15 -10.54 18.17
CA PHE A 276 6.96 -10.71 16.72
C PHE A 276 5.65 -11.43 16.43
N SER A 277 4.77 -10.77 15.70
CA SER A 277 3.51 -11.31 15.18
C SER A 277 3.73 -11.74 13.73
N THR A 278 4.05 -13.01 13.54
CA THR A 278 4.36 -13.58 12.21
C THR A 278 3.19 -14.31 11.57
N ALA A 279 2.15 -14.61 12.34
CA ALA A 279 0.95 -15.27 11.84
C ALA A 279 0.14 -14.31 10.96
N LYS A 280 -0.54 -14.88 9.96
CA LYS A 280 -1.48 -14.13 9.13
C LYS A 280 -2.67 -13.68 9.97
N LEU A 281 -2.96 -12.39 9.97
CA LEU A 281 -4.09 -11.79 10.68
C LEU A 281 -5.21 -11.43 9.70
N THR A 282 -6.45 -11.48 10.19
CA THR A 282 -7.58 -10.87 9.50
C THR A 282 -7.51 -9.35 9.62
N THR A 283 -8.22 -8.63 8.76
CA THR A 283 -8.31 -7.16 8.86
C THR A 283 -8.90 -6.71 10.19
N GLN A 284 -9.86 -7.47 10.74
CA GLN A 284 -10.43 -7.20 12.06
C GLN A 284 -9.39 -7.35 13.18
N GLN A 285 -8.60 -8.43 13.15
CA GLN A 285 -7.52 -8.63 14.13
C GLN A 285 -6.46 -7.53 14.01
N LEU A 286 -6.16 -7.08 12.80
CA LEU A 286 -5.25 -5.97 12.58
C LEU A 286 -5.80 -4.66 13.16
N ASN A 287 -7.11 -4.40 12.99
CA ASN A 287 -7.76 -3.25 13.64
C ASN A 287 -7.70 -3.36 15.17
N TYR A 288 -7.82 -4.55 15.72
CA TYR A 288 -7.64 -4.77 17.18
C TYR A 288 -6.21 -4.45 17.63
N LEU A 289 -5.19 -4.77 16.82
CA LEU A 289 -3.80 -4.38 17.13
C LEU A 289 -3.62 -2.86 17.15
N TYR A 290 -4.14 -2.14 16.15
CA TYR A 290 -4.12 -0.68 16.13
C TYR A 290 -4.82 -0.08 17.37
N ASN A 291 -5.97 -0.61 17.74
CA ASN A 291 -6.73 -0.18 18.92
C ASN A 291 -6.09 -0.60 20.25
N SER A 292 -5.18 -1.55 20.23
CA SER A 292 -4.42 -2.00 21.43
C SER A 292 -3.13 -1.23 21.63
N ALA A 293 -2.60 -0.60 20.59
CA ALA A 293 -1.36 0.15 20.62
C ALA A 293 -1.55 1.57 21.19
N ASP A 294 -0.57 2.05 21.94
CA ASP A 294 -0.50 3.43 22.37
C ASP A 294 0.13 4.32 21.30
N ALA A 295 1.01 3.75 20.47
CA ALA A 295 1.57 4.41 19.29
C ALA A 295 2.03 3.38 18.26
N GLN A 296 2.03 3.79 16.97
CA GLN A 296 2.70 3.09 15.88
C GLN A 296 4.02 3.79 15.54
N ILE A 297 4.99 3.05 15.03
CA ILE A 297 6.24 3.62 14.53
C ILE A 297 6.50 3.16 13.09
N LEU A 298 6.93 4.09 12.21
CA LEU A 298 7.33 3.81 10.83
C LEU A 298 8.47 4.76 10.43
N LEU A 299 9.70 4.32 10.58
CA LEU A 299 10.91 5.08 10.24
C LEU A 299 11.40 4.80 8.82
N THR A 300 10.51 4.58 7.90
CA THR A 300 10.85 4.25 6.51
C THR A 300 11.67 5.34 5.83
N SER A 301 12.61 4.95 4.95
CA SER A 301 13.38 5.91 4.15
C SER A 301 12.58 6.50 3.00
N ASN A 302 11.65 5.73 2.45
CA ASN A 302 10.76 6.14 1.36
C ASN A 302 9.45 5.36 1.36
N GLU A 303 8.37 6.00 0.97
CA GLU A 303 7.02 5.44 0.86
C GLU A 303 6.25 6.01 -0.32
N GLY A 304 5.63 5.12 -1.11
CA GLY A 304 4.67 5.55 -2.12
C GLY A 304 3.45 6.19 -1.49
N TRP A 305 2.88 5.54 -0.48
CA TRP A 305 1.74 6.07 0.27
C TRP A 305 1.86 5.85 1.78
N GLY A 306 2.19 4.65 2.23
CA GLY A 306 2.23 4.29 3.65
C GLY A 306 0.86 3.88 4.18
N LEU A 307 0.29 2.79 3.65
CA LEU A 307 -1.05 2.29 4.04
C LEU A 307 -1.17 2.00 5.53
N SER A 308 -0.10 1.55 6.20
CA SER A 308 -0.13 1.32 7.64
C SER A 308 -0.35 2.61 8.45
N ILE A 309 0.08 3.76 7.93
CA ILE A 309 -0.23 5.06 8.52
C ILE A 309 -1.70 5.43 8.29
N THR A 310 -2.25 5.13 7.11
CA THR A 310 -3.69 5.31 6.85
C THR A 310 -4.53 4.47 7.81
N GLU A 311 -4.14 3.21 8.03
CA GLU A 311 -4.79 2.31 9.00
C GLU A 311 -4.73 2.88 10.42
N ALA A 312 -3.58 3.41 10.85
CA ALA A 312 -3.43 4.07 12.15
C ALA A 312 -4.32 5.32 12.29
N LEU A 313 -4.34 6.18 11.27
CA LEU A 313 -5.19 7.37 11.24
C LEU A 313 -6.67 7.01 11.37
N LEU A 314 -7.13 6.03 10.61
CA LEU A 314 -8.53 5.56 10.65
C LEU A 314 -8.88 4.93 12.00
N SER A 315 -7.94 4.23 12.62
CA SER A 315 -8.13 3.59 13.93
C SER A 315 -7.95 4.54 15.13
N GLY A 316 -7.54 5.80 14.87
CA GLY A 316 -7.27 6.77 15.92
C GLY A 316 -6.00 6.49 16.71
N THR A 317 -5.06 5.69 16.16
CA THR A 317 -3.80 5.35 16.80
C THR A 317 -2.75 6.43 16.52
N PRO A 318 -2.17 7.06 17.53
CA PRO A 318 -1.03 7.96 17.34
C PRO A 318 0.15 7.26 16.67
N PHE A 319 0.98 8.00 15.96
CA PHE A 319 2.15 7.40 15.31
C PHE A 319 3.37 8.31 15.30
N ILE A 320 4.53 7.68 15.20
CA ILE A 320 5.84 8.29 14.99
C ILE A 320 6.32 7.87 13.60
N ALA A 321 6.56 8.82 12.73
CA ALA A 321 6.95 8.51 11.36
C ALA A 321 8.02 9.45 10.81
N ASN A 322 8.91 8.90 9.97
CA ASN A 322 9.68 9.71 9.04
C ASN A 322 8.81 9.99 7.82
N VAL A 323 8.19 11.17 7.81
CA VAL A 323 7.15 11.52 6.82
C VAL A 323 7.78 11.82 5.47
N THR A 324 7.58 10.95 4.51
CA THR A 324 8.11 11.02 3.15
C THR A 324 7.08 10.53 2.13
N GLY A 325 7.26 10.90 0.86
CA GLY A 325 6.40 10.46 -0.24
C GLY A 325 4.93 10.77 -0.01
N GLY A 326 4.08 9.76 -0.18
CA GLY A 326 2.64 9.89 0.00
C GLY A 326 2.19 10.15 1.44
N MET A 327 3.04 9.90 2.44
CA MET A 327 2.73 10.29 3.82
C MET A 327 2.64 11.81 3.98
N GLN A 328 3.38 12.60 3.18
CA GLN A 328 3.26 14.06 3.16
C GLN A 328 1.84 14.50 2.78
N ASP A 329 1.20 13.78 1.87
CA ASP A 329 -0.18 14.05 1.45
C ASP A 329 -1.17 13.71 2.57
N GLN A 330 -0.96 12.61 3.27
CA GLN A 330 -1.80 12.19 4.41
C GLN A 330 -1.73 13.20 5.55
N MET A 331 -0.52 13.76 5.80
CA MET A 331 -0.32 14.77 6.85
C MET A 331 -0.80 16.17 6.45
N ARG A 332 -1.17 16.36 5.19
CA ARG A 332 -1.61 17.67 4.69
C ARG A 332 -0.60 18.78 4.96
N PHE A 333 0.68 18.50 4.79
CA PHE A 333 1.71 19.51 4.95
C PHE A 333 1.43 20.75 4.10
N VAL A 334 1.69 21.91 4.66
CA VAL A 334 1.51 23.19 3.97
C VAL A 334 2.86 23.87 3.73
N ASP A 335 2.91 24.69 2.69
CA ASP A 335 4.04 25.54 2.38
C ASP A 335 4.06 26.80 3.27
N GLU A 336 5.00 27.69 2.99
CA GLU A 336 5.16 28.97 3.71
C GLU A 336 3.96 29.92 3.55
N ASN A 337 3.13 29.72 2.51
CA ASN A 337 1.91 30.49 2.25
C ASN A 337 0.66 29.87 2.91
N GLY A 338 0.81 28.71 3.57
CA GLY A 338 -0.27 27.97 4.17
C GLY A 338 -1.09 27.14 3.18
N GLU A 339 -0.61 27.02 1.93
CA GLU A 339 -1.24 26.19 0.91
C GLU A 339 -0.78 24.74 1.01
N TRP A 340 -1.65 23.80 0.63
CA TRP A 340 -1.29 22.38 0.61
C TRP A 340 -0.09 22.16 -0.30
N PHE A 341 1.04 21.73 0.32
CA PHE A 341 2.30 21.52 -0.38
C PHE A 341 2.13 20.63 -1.62
N THR A 342 2.67 21.09 -2.73
CA THR A 342 2.72 20.34 -3.99
C THR A 342 4.17 20.27 -4.47
N PRO A 343 4.77 19.08 -4.60
CA PRO A 343 6.12 18.93 -5.12
C PRO A 343 6.28 19.51 -6.53
N SER A 344 7.45 20.06 -6.79
CA SER A 344 7.87 20.60 -8.10
C SER A 344 9.28 20.14 -8.44
N ALA A 345 9.78 20.54 -9.60
CA ALA A 345 11.16 20.25 -10.00
C ALA A 345 12.18 20.88 -9.04
N ASP A 346 11.88 22.09 -8.54
CA ASP A 346 12.78 22.86 -7.68
C ASP A 346 12.63 22.47 -6.20
N VAL A 347 11.43 22.04 -5.81
CA VAL A 347 11.11 21.63 -4.43
C VAL A 347 10.43 20.26 -4.48
N PRO A 348 11.21 19.18 -4.61
CA PRO A 348 10.64 17.83 -4.81
C PRO A 348 10.05 17.22 -3.54
N SER A 349 10.39 17.70 -2.36
CA SER A 349 9.82 17.22 -1.10
C SER A 349 9.65 18.33 -0.08
N ASN A 350 8.84 18.08 0.95
CA ASN A 350 8.47 19.06 1.96
C ASN A 350 9.38 18.99 3.19
N HIS A 351 10.65 19.43 3.09
CA HIS A 351 11.50 19.55 4.27
C HIS A 351 11.39 20.91 4.99
N ARG A 352 10.62 21.84 4.44
CA ARG A 352 10.40 23.16 5.05
C ARG A 352 8.93 23.43 5.34
N GLY A 353 8.07 22.47 5.04
CA GLY A 353 6.66 22.57 5.30
C GLY A 353 6.30 22.34 6.76
N THR A 354 5.11 22.73 7.11
CA THR A 354 4.55 22.51 8.43
C THR A 354 3.31 21.64 8.35
N TYR A 355 3.10 20.87 9.40
CA TYR A 355 1.88 20.11 9.60
C TYR A 355 0.76 21.04 10.12
N LYS A 356 -0.46 20.87 9.61
CA LYS A 356 -1.67 21.53 10.11
C LYS A 356 -2.52 20.63 10.93
#